data_07a9775d7f0ea765b8fc97e77908e593
#
_entry.id   07a9775d7f0ea765b8fc97e77908e593
#
_cell.length_a   1.000
_cell.length_b   1.000
_cell.length_c   1.000
_cell.angle_alpha   90.00
_cell.angle_beta   90.00
_cell.angle_gamma   90.00
#
_symmetry.space_group_name_H-M   'P 1'
#
loop_
_entity.id
_entity.type
_entity.pdbx_description
1 polymer ?
#
loop_
_entity_poly.entity_id
_entity_poly.type
_entity_poly.pdbx_seq_one_letter_code
_entity_poly.pdbx_strand_id
1 'polypeptide(L)'
;MSITVRDCLSLPSLSSGKVVAGERGLDSIVTSVSVLEFDDYEDNFYIPNEIIITSFYCAKNNVDEQCKIIRHCKNNGDVALILFYSDVILKGIDNKLIQTADENNFPIIVLKGNDMGLVYSDVIADIMEAIITDRQLGKDLEIKFKDGYSWEKNIITYVLDNGFDEKDKFAKKIALSASEFNSMLIISTKHNSSVFTLEQCAIVKKYLNKVGISHIADVKDGNIVVMLRHKIQP
;
A
#
# COMPACT_ATOMS: atom_id res chain seq x y z
N MET A 1 -6.81 4.19 6.13
CA MET A 1 -5.60 3.42 6.46
C MET A 1 -5.41 2.47 5.31
N SER A 2 -4.20 2.08 4.99
CA SER A 2 -3.97 1.09 3.92
C SER A 2 -3.49 -0.20 4.56
N ILE A 3 -4.08 -1.35 4.19
CA ILE A 3 -3.68 -2.65 4.70
C ILE A 3 -2.23 -2.94 4.30
N THR A 4 -1.45 -3.48 5.23
CA THR A 4 -0.05 -3.85 5.01
C THR A 4 0.12 -5.36 4.95
N VAL A 5 1.29 -5.83 4.49
CA VAL A 5 1.64 -7.27 4.54
C VAL A 5 1.58 -7.78 5.99
N ARG A 6 1.98 -6.96 6.96
CA ARG A 6 1.89 -7.28 8.40
C ARG A 6 0.44 -7.50 8.84
N ASP A 7 -0.49 -6.65 8.42
CA ASP A 7 -1.90 -6.77 8.75
C ASP A 7 -2.49 -8.06 8.17
N CYS A 8 -2.06 -8.45 6.96
CA CYS A 8 -2.49 -9.69 6.32
C CYS A 8 -2.13 -10.95 7.15
N LEU A 9 -1.03 -10.94 7.93
CA LEU A 9 -0.67 -12.07 8.79
C LEU A 9 -1.70 -12.34 9.91
N SER A 10 -2.57 -11.38 10.20
CA SER A 10 -3.65 -11.53 11.19
C SER A 10 -4.93 -12.13 10.60
N LEU A 11 -5.00 -12.33 9.29
CA LEU A 11 -6.16 -12.91 8.61
C LEU A 11 -6.29 -14.41 8.95
N PRO A 12 -7.53 -14.94 9.01
CA PRO A 12 -7.76 -16.34 9.41
C PRO A 12 -6.93 -17.35 8.61
N SER A 13 -6.90 -17.21 7.28
CA SER A 13 -6.14 -18.11 6.39
C SER A 13 -4.62 -17.98 6.51
N LEU A 14 -4.13 -16.84 7.00
CA LEU A 14 -2.69 -16.55 7.15
C LEU A 14 -2.19 -16.65 8.59
N SER A 15 -3.08 -16.86 9.57
CA SER A 15 -2.72 -16.90 11.00
C SER A 15 -1.71 -17.98 11.38
N SER A 16 -1.61 -19.06 10.58
CA SER A 16 -0.60 -20.12 10.73
C SER A 16 0.68 -19.84 9.92
N GLY A 17 0.70 -18.76 9.15
CA GLY A 17 1.81 -18.38 8.29
C GLY A 17 3.04 -17.95 9.08
N LYS A 18 4.21 -18.37 8.61
CA LYS A 18 5.49 -17.99 9.21
C LYS A 18 6.28 -17.15 8.21
N VAL A 19 6.68 -15.95 8.63
CA VAL A 19 7.66 -15.15 7.88
C VAL A 19 9.02 -15.82 8.02
N VAL A 20 9.63 -16.18 6.92
CA VAL A 20 10.94 -16.87 6.91
C VAL A 20 12.06 -15.99 6.38
N ALA A 21 11.73 -14.90 5.70
CA ALA A 21 12.67 -13.92 5.17
C ALA A 21 11.98 -12.58 4.92
N GLY A 22 12.75 -11.50 4.72
CA GLY A 22 12.29 -10.21 4.25
C GLY A 22 11.47 -9.40 5.26
N GLU A 23 11.64 -9.60 6.57
CA GLU A 23 10.82 -8.96 7.63
C GLU A 23 10.72 -7.44 7.49
N ARG A 24 11.75 -6.77 6.96
CA ARG A 24 11.74 -5.32 6.76
C ARG A 24 10.71 -4.84 5.73
N GLY A 25 10.19 -5.73 4.89
CA GLY A 25 9.17 -5.43 3.90
C GLY A 25 7.73 -5.56 4.41
N LEU A 26 7.52 -6.00 5.66
CA LEU A 26 6.18 -6.29 6.19
C LEU A 26 5.26 -5.07 6.27
N ASP A 27 5.79 -3.87 6.33
CA ASP A 27 5.01 -2.63 6.41
C ASP A 27 4.64 -2.06 5.01
N SER A 28 4.93 -2.83 3.94
CA SER A 28 4.51 -2.48 2.58
C SER A 28 3.01 -2.59 2.42
N ILE A 29 2.41 -1.60 1.71
CA ILE A 29 0.97 -1.56 1.42
C ILE A 29 0.60 -2.65 0.43
N VAL A 30 -0.56 -3.29 0.65
CA VAL A 30 -1.13 -4.33 -0.21
C VAL A 30 -2.35 -3.77 -0.94
N THR A 31 -2.38 -3.93 -2.26
CA THR A 31 -3.49 -3.47 -3.11
C THR A 31 -4.15 -4.56 -3.91
N SER A 32 -3.50 -5.71 -4.08
CA SER A 32 -3.96 -6.85 -4.85
C SER A 32 -3.28 -8.14 -4.40
N VAL A 33 -3.76 -9.27 -4.91
CA VAL A 33 -3.17 -10.59 -4.73
C VAL A 33 -3.35 -11.41 -6.00
N SER A 34 -2.32 -12.14 -6.41
CA SER A 34 -2.37 -13.03 -7.58
C SER A 34 -1.61 -14.34 -7.35
N VAL A 35 -1.71 -15.24 -8.32
CA VAL A 35 -1.05 -16.55 -8.29
C VAL A 35 -0.04 -16.64 -9.42
N LEU A 36 1.18 -17.07 -9.08
CA LEU A 36 2.29 -17.27 -10.01
C LEU A 36 2.70 -18.75 -10.01
N GLU A 37 2.28 -19.49 -11.04
CA GLU A 37 2.64 -20.92 -11.22
C GLU A 37 3.17 -21.23 -12.64
N PHE A 38 3.57 -20.18 -13.39
CA PHE A 38 4.01 -20.30 -14.78
C PHE A 38 5.52 -20.16 -14.92
N ASP A 39 6.07 -20.80 -15.96
CA ASP A 39 7.49 -20.66 -16.33
C ASP A 39 7.79 -19.29 -16.98
N ASP A 40 6.80 -18.70 -17.69
CA ASP A 40 6.92 -17.44 -18.41
C ASP A 40 6.51 -16.23 -17.54
N TYR A 41 7.00 -16.18 -16.31
CA TYR A 41 6.66 -15.10 -15.37
C TYR A 41 7.20 -13.72 -15.79
N GLU A 42 8.21 -13.67 -16.66
CA GLU A 42 8.81 -12.42 -17.15
C GLU A 42 7.85 -11.62 -18.03
N ASP A 43 6.94 -12.28 -18.74
CA ASP A 43 5.96 -11.67 -19.65
C ASP A 43 4.62 -11.33 -18.95
N ASN A 44 4.49 -11.61 -17.66
CA ASN A 44 3.25 -11.36 -16.93
C ASN A 44 3.03 -9.87 -16.66
N PHE A 45 1.77 -9.49 -16.63
CA PHE A 45 1.35 -8.14 -16.26
C PHE A 45 1.32 -8.02 -14.73
N TYR A 46 2.24 -7.25 -14.16
CA TYR A 46 2.35 -7.02 -12.72
C TYR A 46 1.57 -5.78 -12.30
N ILE A 47 0.89 -5.89 -11.16
CA ILE A 47 0.20 -4.77 -10.50
C ILE A 47 1.03 -4.37 -9.28
N PRO A 48 1.52 -3.11 -9.18
CA PRO A 48 2.31 -2.70 -8.03
C PRO A 48 1.57 -2.89 -6.70
N ASN A 49 2.30 -3.26 -5.65
CA ASN A 49 1.81 -3.56 -4.31
C ASN A 49 0.94 -4.84 -4.24
N GLU A 50 1.26 -5.81 -5.06
CA GLU A 50 0.60 -7.11 -5.07
C GLU A 50 1.31 -8.12 -4.15
N ILE A 51 0.53 -8.99 -3.50
CA ILE A 51 1.05 -10.20 -2.86
C ILE A 51 0.97 -11.34 -3.89
N ILE A 52 2.08 -12.03 -4.09
CA ILE A 52 2.15 -13.19 -4.98
C ILE A 52 1.96 -14.47 -4.19
N ILE A 53 1.07 -15.34 -4.64
CA ILE A 53 0.90 -16.71 -4.12
C ILE A 53 1.54 -17.69 -5.09
N THR A 54 2.37 -18.59 -4.58
CA THR A 54 2.99 -19.64 -5.41
C THR A 54 3.32 -20.88 -4.59
N SER A 55 3.46 -22.01 -5.26
CA SER A 55 4.10 -23.21 -4.71
C SER A 55 5.55 -23.37 -5.17
N PHE A 56 6.02 -22.52 -6.07
CA PHE A 56 7.25 -22.68 -6.81
C PHE A 56 7.33 -23.98 -7.61
N TYR A 57 6.20 -24.52 -8.04
CA TYR A 57 6.19 -25.79 -8.79
C TYR A 57 7.02 -25.70 -10.06
N CYS A 58 6.95 -24.57 -10.79
CA CYS A 58 7.75 -24.29 -11.99
C CYS A 58 9.26 -24.27 -11.71
N ALA A 59 9.68 -23.85 -10.51
CA ALA A 59 11.08 -23.70 -10.11
C ALA A 59 11.51 -24.65 -8.98
N LYS A 60 10.76 -25.73 -8.71
CA LYS A 60 10.92 -26.60 -7.53
C LYS A 60 12.33 -27.21 -7.34
N ASN A 61 13.06 -27.40 -8.42
CA ASN A 61 14.41 -28.00 -8.40
C ASN A 61 15.51 -26.99 -8.74
N ASN A 62 15.20 -25.70 -8.83
CA ASN A 62 16.13 -24.67 -9.26
C ASN A 62 16.06 -23.45 -8.34
N VAL A 63 16.92 -23.43 -7.32
CA VAL A 63 17.00 -22.32 -6.35
C VAL A 63 17.40 -21.02 -7.02
N ASP A 64 18.23 -21.06 -8.05
CA ASP A 64 18.64 -19.87 -8.80
C ASP A 64 17.43 -19.24 -9.50
N GLU A 65 16.55 -20.05 -10.04
CA GLU A 65 15.31 -19.59 -10.65
C GLU A 65 14.34 -19.01 -9.61
N GLN A 66 14.18 -19.66 -8.44
CA GLN A 66 13.41 -19.09 -7.32
C GLN A 66 13.93 -17.73 -6.92
N CYS A 67 15.26 -17.56 -6.84
CA CYS A 67 15.89 -16.29 -6.54
C CYS A 67 15.66 -15.22 -7.63
N LYS A 68 15.63 -15.62 -8.90
CA LYS A 68 15.29 -14.70 -10.00
C LYS A 68 13.84 -14.24 -9.90
N ILE A 69 12.91 -15.15 -9.62
CA ILE A 69 11.50 -14.82 -9.41
C ILE A 69 11.36 -13.78 -8.29
N ILE A 70 12.01 -13.95 -7.14
CA ILE A 70 11.98 -12.97 -6.04
C ILE A 70 12.45 -11.59 -6.50
N ARG A 71 13.58 -11.51 -7.21
CA ARG A 71 14.10 -10.23 -7.70
C ARG A 71 13.18 -9.61 -8.73
N HIS A 72 12.62 -10.43 -9.61
CA HIS A 72 11.69 -9.99 -10.64
C HIS A 72 10.40 -9.41 -10.03
N CYS A 73 9.75 -10.14 -9.13
CA CYS A 73 8.59 -9.67 -8.37
C CYS A 73 8.90 -8.33 -7.67
N LYS A 74 10.02 -8.26 -6.94
CA LYS A 74 10.42 -7.03 -6.25
C LYS A 74 10.61 -5.85 -7.20
N ASN A 75 11.25 -6.07 -8.34
CA ASN A 75 11.49 -5.01 -9.33
C ASN A 75 10.20 -4.51 -10.00
N ASN A 76 9.19 -5.37 -10.10
CA ASN A 76 7.87 -5.02 -10.63
C ASN A 76 6.95 -4.36 -9.61
N GLY A 77 7.41 -4.25 -8.35
CA GLY A 77 6.67 -3.57 -7.29
C GLY A 77 5.80 -4.48 -6.45
N ASP A 78 5.92 -5.80 -6.57
CA ASP A 78 5.29 -6.75 -5.67
C ASP A 78 5.87 -6.61 -4.26
N VAL A 79 5.06 -6.90 -3.25
CA VAL A 79 5.40 -6.58 -1.86
C VAL A 79 5.65 -7.78 -0.97
N ALA A 80 5.19 -8.96 -1.34
CA ALA A 80 5.43 -10.20 -0.60
C ALA A 80 5.13 -11.42 -1.46
N LEU A 81 5.62 -12.58 -1.00
CA LEU A 81 5.30 -13.88 -1.55
C LEU A 81 4.75 -14.79 -0.45
N ILE A 82 3.62 -15.44 -0.73
CA ILE A 82 3.04 -16.49 0.11
C ILE A 82 3.35 -17.84 -0.55
N LEU A 83 4.07 -18.68 0.19
CA LEU A 83 4.52 -19.98 -0.30
C LEU A 83 3.63 -21.10 0.25
N PHE A 84 2.94 -21.79 -0.66
CA PHE A 84 2.12 -22.94 -0.39
C PHE A 84 2.90 -24.26 -0.59
N TYR A 85 2.50 -25.29 0.13
CA TYR A 85 2.97 -26.66 -0.06
C TYR A 85 4.50 -26.83 -0.05
N SER A 86 5.22 -25.95 0.68
CA SER A 86 6.69 -25.95 0.71
C SER A 86 7.28 -27.31 1.11
N ASP A 87 6.69 -27.98 2.11
CA ASP A 87 7.16 -29.26 2.60
C ASP A 87 6.92 -30.41 1.59
N VAL A 88 5.96 -30.24 0.69
CA VAL A 88 5.59 -31.25 -0.32
C VAL A 88 6.36 -31.03 -1.61
N ILE A 89 6.47 -29.79 -2.06
CA ILE A 89 7.02 -29.43 -3.38
C ILE A 89 8.51 -29.16 -3.31
N LEU A 90 8.97 -28.36 -2.32
CA LEU A 90 10.36 -27.90 -2.24
C LEU A 90 11.25 -28.75 -1.34
N LYS A 91 10.69 -29.58 -0.48
CA LYS A 91 11.41 -30.34 0.57
C LYS A 91 12.24 -29.47 1.53
N GLY A 92 11.88 -28.20 1.63
CA GLY A 92 12.54 -27.19 2.44
C GLY A 92 12.82 -25.91 1.67
N ILE A 93 13.20 -24.85 2.39
CA ILE A 93 13.54 -23.55 1.82
C ILE A 93 15.06 -23.39 1.89
N ASP A 94 15.68 -23.15 0.74
CA ASP A 94 17.12 -22.98 0.63
C ASP A 94 17.59 -21.66 1.26
N ASN A 95 18.73 -21.69 1.93
CA ASN A 95 19.32 -20.51 2.55
C ASN A 95 19.62 -19.38 1.54
N LYS A 96 19.94 -19.71 0.30
CA LYS A 96 20.16 -18.75 -0.77
C LYS A 96 18.90 -17.97 -1.12
N LEU A 97 17.72 -18.65 -1.10
CA LEU A 97 16.44 -18.00 -1.31
C LEU A 97 16.12 -17.05 -0.15
N ILE A 98 16.32 -17.49 1.09
CA ILE A 98 16.16 -16.66 2.31
C ILE A 98 17.03 -15.41 2.21
N GLN A 99 18.31 -15.58 1.95
CA GLN A 99 19.26 -14.46 1.81
C GLN A 99 18.84 -13.50 0.70
N THR A 100 18.43 -14.02 -0.46
CA THR A 100 17.95 -13.18 -1.59
C THR A 100 16.73 -12.34 -1.18
N ALA A 101 15.80 -12.93 -0.46
CA ALA A 101 14.61 -12.24 0.00
C ALA A 101 14.92 -11.17 1.07
N ASP A 102 15.84 -11.46 2.00
CA ASP A 102 16.30 -10.52 3.02
C ASP A 102 17.03 -9.32 2.39
N GLU A 103 17.94 -9.57 1.45
CA GLU A 103 18.68 -8.51 0.72
C GLU A 103 17.73 -7.57 -0.03
N ASN A 104 16.59 -8.09 -0.52
CA ASN A 104 15.59 -7.31 -1.24
C ASN A 104 14.47 -6.77 -0.35
N ASN A 105 14.50 -7.01 0.97
CA ASN A 105 13.41 -6.69 1.89
C ASN A 105 12.05 -7.19 1.34
N PHE A 106 12.02 -8.42 0.83
CA PHE A 106 10.87 -9.03 0.19
C PHE A 106 10.35 -10.18 1.07
N PRO A 107 9.24 -9.99 1.82
CA PRO A 107 8.70 -11.00 2.72
C PRO A 107 8.36 -12.30 2.01
N ILE A 108 8.85 -13.42 2.54
CA ILE A 108 8.39 -14.77 2.20
C ILE A 108 7.62 -15.32 3.40
N ILE A 109 6.34 -15.58 3.18
CA ILE A 109 5.41 -16.13 4.17
C ILE A 109 5.14 -17.58 3.80
N VAL A 110 5.47 -18.52 4.69
CA VAL A 110 5.27 -19.94 4.46
C VAL A 110 4.05 -20.40 5.23
N LEU A 111 3.12 -21.03 4.53
CA LEU A 111 1.98 -21.70 5.12
C LEU A 111 2.33 -23.15 5.42
N LYS A 112 1.96 -23.63 6.61
CA LYS A 112 2.26 -25.02 6.99
C LYS A 112 1.53 -25.98 6.08
N GLY A 113 2.28 -26.86 5.43
CA GLY A 113 1.78 -27.84 4.45
C GLY A 113 0.85 -28.92 5.01
N ASN A 114 0.65 -28.99 6.32
CA ASN A 114 -0.21 -29.98 6.98
C ASN A 114 -1.70 -29.60 6.99
N ASP A 115 -2.05 -28.38 6.63
CA ASP A 115 -3.44 -27.96 6.51
C ASP A 115 -3.92 -28.19 5.07
N MET A 116 -4.19 -29.47 4.74
CA MET A 116 -4.72 -29.88 3.43
C MET A 116 -6.09 -29.27 3.10
N GLY A 117 -6.73 -28.59 4.07
CA GLY A 117 -7.98 -27.88 3.89
C GLY A 117 -7.80 -26.46 3.39
N LEU A 118 -6.63 -25.85 3.56
CA LEU A 118 -6.36 -24.49 3.10
C LEU A 118 -5.99 -24.49 1.62
N VAL A 119 -6.74 -23.77 0.81
CA VAL A 119 -6.52 -23.63 -0.63
C VAL A 119 -6.23 -22.17 -1.00
N TYR A 120 -5.67 -21.94 -2.19
CA TYR A 120 -5.34 -20.58 -2.67
C TYR A 120 -6.53 -19.63 -2.60
N SER A 121 -7.73 -20.12 -2.93
CA SER A 121 -8.96 -19.31 -2.91
C SER A 121 -9.28 -18.73 -1.54
N ASP A 122 -8.97 -19.45 -0.46
CA ASP A 122 -9.26 -18.95 0.90
C ASP A 122 -8.36 -17.77 1.25
N VAL A 123 -7.06 -17.88 0.91
CA VAL A 123 -6.11 -16.79 1.13
C VAL A 123 -6.43 -15.60 0.25
N ILE A 124 -6.77 -15.83 -1.02
CA ILE A 124 -7.19 -14.77 -1.95
C ILE A 124 -8.44 -14.07 -1.42
N ALA A 125 -9.45 -14.84 -0.98
CA ALA A 125 -10.69 -14.28 -0.45
C ALA A 125 -10.44 -13.41 0.78
N ASP A 126 -9.70 -13.90 1.77
CA ASP A 126 -9.39 -13.17 3.00
C ASP A 126 -8.63 -11.86 2.71
N ILE A 127 -7.58 -11.92 1.88
CA ILE A 127 -6.79 -10.73 1.51
C ILE A 127 -7.66 -9.73 0.75
N MET A 128 -8.45 -10.18 -0.23
CA MET A 128 -9.31 -9.31 -1.03
C MET A 128 -10.42 -8.69 -0.18
N GLU A 129 -11.02 -9.46 0.74
CA GLU A 129 -12.01 -8.94 1.68
C GLU A 129 -11.40 -7.84 2.58
N ALA A 130 -10.20 -8.08 3.10
CA ALA A 130 -9.48 -7.09 3.90
C ALA A 130 -9.17 -5.81 3.11
N ILE A 131 -8.69 -5.94 1.85
CA ILE A 131 -8.45 -4.79 0.96
C ILE A 131 -9.76 -4.04 0.67
N ILE A 132 -10.84 -4.75 0.36
CA ILE A 132 -12.15 -4.14 0.06
C ILE A 132 -12.69 -3.44 1.30
N THR A 133 -12.60 -4.07 2.47
CA THR A 133 -13.05 -3.50 3.75
C THR A 133 -12.25 -2.25 4.09
N ASP A 134 -10.93 -2.26 3.94
CA ASP A 134 -10.10 -1.07 4.14
C ASP A 134 -10.46 0.06 3.15
N ARG A 135 -10.68 -0.28 1.87
CA ARG A 135 -11.14 0.68 0.86
C ARG A 135 -12.55 1.19 1.14
N GLN A 136 -13.46 0.35 1.66
CA GLN A 136 -14.81 0.74 2.04
C GLN A 136 -14.79 1.60 3.30
N LEU A 137 -14.00 1.24 4.31
CA LEU A 137 -13.76 2.10 5.48
C LEU A 137 -13.14 3.44 5.05
N GLY A 138 -12.21 3.43 4.10
CA GLY A 138 -11.69 4.63 3.45
C GLY A 138 -12.79 5.39 2.70
N LYS A 139 -13.64 4.70 1.94
CA LYS A 139 -14.78 5.28 1.23
C LYS A 139 -15.93 5.68 2.16
N ASP A 140 -16.18 4.96 3.24
CA ASP A 140 -17.19 5.33 4.25
C ASP A 140 -16.71 6.52 5.08
N LEU A 141 -15.42 6.60 5.31
CA LEU A 141 -14.78 7.83 5.76
C LEU A 141 -14.87 8.92 4.68
N GLU A 142 -14.61 8.61 3.41
CA GLU A 142 -14.86 9.52 2.28
C GLU A 142 -16.33 9.81 2.04
N ILE A 143 -17.27 8.89 2.25
CA ILE A 143 -18.73 9.07 2.07
C ILE A 143 -19.33 9.85 3.23
N LYS A 144 -18.89 9.64 4.45
CA LYS A 144 -19.14 10.59 5.56
C LYS A 144 -18.53 11.97 5.28
N PHE A 145 -17.54 12.03 4.35
CA PHE A 145 -16.94 13.24 3.82
C PHE A 145 -17.50 13.62 2.44
N LYS A 146 -18.36 12.80 1.84
CA LYS A 146 -18.92 12.96 0.48
C LYS A 146 -20.15 13.84 0.40
N ASP A 147 -20.49 14.58 1.43
CA ASP A 147 -21.20 15.84 1.22
C ASP A 147 -20.25 16.92 0.61
N GLY A 148 -19.39 16.48 -0.33
CA GLY A 148 -18.57 17.32 -1.19
C GLY A 148 -17.14 17.60 -0.73
N TYR A 149 -16.61 16.88 0.27
CA TYR A 149 -15.29 17.23 0.83
C TYR A 149 -14.36 16.01 0.94
N SER A 150 -13.22 16.07 0.26
CA SER A 150 -12.10 15.15 0.51
C SER A 150 -11.49 15.44 1.89
N TRP A 151 -10.83 14.44 2.48
CA TRP A 151 -10.06 14.59 3.71
C TRP A 151 -9.07 15.78 3.64
N GLU A 152 -8.35 15.88 2.54
CA GLU A 152 -7.39 16.94 2.29
C GLU A 152 -8.07 18.31 2.26
N LYS A 153 -9.23 18.41 1.60
CA LYS A 153 -10.03 19.63 1.56
C LYS A 153 -10.48 20.05 2.96
N ASN A 154 -10.85 19.11 3.81
CA ASN A 154 -11.26 19.41 5.19
C ASN A 154 -10.10 19.97 6.02
N ILE A 155 -8.90 19.37 5.93
CA ILE A 155 -7.72 19.89 6.62
C ILE A 155 -7.37 21.28 6.09
N ILE A 156 -7.34 21.46 4.77
CA ILE A 156 -7.05 22.74 4.14
C ILE A 156 -8.07 23.82 4.57
N THR A 157 -9.37 23.46 4.55
CA THR A 157 -10.45 24.35 4.98
C THR A 157 -10.32 24.71 6.47
N TYR A 158 -10.03 23.71 7.32
CA TYR A 158 -9.79 23.95 8.75
C TYR A 158 -8.67 24.97 9.00
N VAL A 159 -7.53 24.78 8.32
CA VAL A 159 -6.37 25.66 8.51
C VAL A 159 -6.62 27.07 7.98
N LEU A 160 -7.34 27.20 6.85
CA LEU A 160 -7.59 28.52 6.22
C LEU A 160 -8.73 29.29 6.86
N ASP A 161 -9.79 28.61 7.30
CA ASP A 161 -11.03 29.27 7.70
C ASP A 161 -11.22 29.34 9.22
N ASN A 162 -10.39 28.65 10.03
CA ASN A 162 -10.55 28.47 11.48
C ASN A 162 -11.98 28.01 11.87
N GLY A 163 -12.62 27.23 10.99
CA GLY A 163 -14.06 27.06 10.91
C GLY A 163 -14.64 25.74 11.43
N PHE A 164 -13.96 25.04 12.37
CA PHE A 164 -14.54 23.84 12.98
C PHE A 164 -14.93 24.08 14.43
N ASP A 165 -16.13 23.66 14.81
CA ASP A 165 -16.55 23.66 16.21
C ASP A 165 -15.70 22.66 17.00
N GLU A 166 -14.89 23.15 17.95
CA GLU A 166 -13.99 22.33 18.81
C GLU A 166 -14.73 21.27 19.63
N LYS A 167 -16.06 21.33 19.74
CA LYS A 167 -16.88 20.34 20.44
C LYS A 167 -17.09 19.06 19.61
N ASP A 168 -16.88 19.11 18.30
CA ASP A 168 -16.99 17.96 17.44
C ASP A 168 -15.71 17.07 17.56
N LYS A 169 -15.90 15.78 17.90
CA LYS A 169 -14.81 14.79 17.93
C LYS A 169 -14.07 14.70 16.59
N PHE A 170 -14.75 15.01 15.52
CA PHE A 170 -14.21 15.02 14.17
C PHE A 170 -13.30 16.22 13.93
N ALA A 171 -13.71 17.42 14.36
CA ALA A 171 -12.90 18.63 14.28
C ALA A 171 -11.55 18.46 15.04
N LYS A 172 -11.57 17.80 16.22
CA LYS A 172 -10.34 17.47 16.95
C LYS A 172 -9.40 16.57 16.15
N LYS A 173 -9.93 15.57 15.43
CA LYS A 173 -9.12 14.67 14.61
C LYS A 173 -8.52 15.41 13.40
N ILE A 174 -9.25 16.32 12.80
CA ILE A 174 -8.76 17.17 11.70
C ILE A 174 -7.67 18.12 12.22
N ALA A 175 -7.88 18.75 13.37
CA ALA A 175 -6.89 19.65 13.98
C ALA A 175 -5.57 18.92 14.29
N LEU A 176 -5.63 17.70 14.84
CA LEU A 176 -4.46 16.86 15.08
C LEU A 176 -3.73 16.54 13.77
N SER A 177 -4.46 16.19 12.71
CA SER A 177 -3.85 15.89 11.41
C SER A 177 -3.28 17.16 10.75
N ALA A 178 -3.93 18.30 10.88
CA ALA A 178 -3.42 19.58 10.36
C ALA A 178 -2.10 19.97 11.04
N SER A 179 -1.92 19.65 12.33
CA SER A 179 -0.69 19.97 13.08
C SER A 179 0.55 19.22 12.57
N GLU A 180 0.37 18.17 11.75
CA GLU A 180 1.47 17.45 11.12
C GLU A 180 2.12 18.23 9.95
N PHE A 181 1.41 19.23 9.42
CA PHE A 181 1.88 20.06 8.31
C PHE A 181 2.42 21.36 8.85
N ASN A 182 3.62 21.72 8.41
CA ASN A 182 4.36 22.89 8.94
C ASN A 182 4.65 23.96 7.90
N SER A 183 4.20 23.78 6.67
CA SER A 183 4.35 24.76 5.59
C SER A 183 3.14 24.71 4.65
N MET A 184 2.79 25.86 4.09
CA MET A 184 1.70 25.98 3.12
C MET A 184 2.18 26.71 1.87
N LEU A 185 1.78 26.23 0.70
CA LEU A 185 1.99 26.84 -0.60
C LEU A 185 0.62 27.06 -1.25
N ILE A 186 0.39 28.28 -1.73
CA ILE A 186 -0.82 28.63 -2.49
C ILE A 186 -0.38 28.97 -3.92
N ILE A 187 -0.92 28.23 -4.89
CA ILE A 187 -0.67 28.45 -6.31
C ILE A 187 -1.91 29.15 -6.90
N SER A 188 -1.75 30.38 -7.32
CA SER A 188 -2.81 31.21 -7.88
C SER A 188 -2.59 31.47 -9.36
N THR A 189 -3.66 31.69 -10.10
CA THR A 189 -3.56 32.14 -11.50
C THR A 189 -3.25 33.64 -11.56
N LYS A 190 -2.53 34.05 -12.59
CA LYS A 190 -2.14 35.46 -12.80
C LYS A 190 -3.31 36.34 -13.25
N HIS A 191 -4.41 35.73 -13.72
CA HIS A 191 -5.59 36.43 -14.20
C HIS A 191 -6.82 35.95 -13.41
N ASN A 192 -7.59 36.91 -12.89
CA ASN A 192 -8.80 36.65 -12.07
C ASN A 192 -9.93 35.88 -12.78
N SER A 193 -9.81 35.64 -14.09
CA SER A 193 -10.80 34.91 -14.90
C SER A 193 -10.54 33.42 -15.02
N SER A 194 -9.41 32.91 -14.56
CA SER A 194 -9.05 31.50 -14.63
C SER A 194 -8.94 30.91 -13.22
N VAL A 195 -9.53 29.74 -13.03
CA VAL A 195 -9.49 28.99 -11.77
C VAL A 195 -8.81 27.64 -12.01
N PHE A 196 -8.08 27.14 -11.03
CA PHE A 196 -7.51 25.82 -11.12
C PHE A 196 -8.57 24.74 -10.98
N THR A 197 -8.38 23.64 -11.70
CA THR A 197 -9.22 22.45 -11.66
C THR A 197 -8.60 21.35 -10.78
N LEU A 198 -9.42 20.36 -10.37
CA LEU A 198 -8.93 19.18 -9.65
C LEU A 198 -7.90 18.38 -10.46
N GLU A 199 -8.02 18.36 -11.80
CA GLU A 199 -7.04 17.71 -12.69
C GLU A 199 -5.66 18.38 -12.59
N GLN A 200 -5.62 19.71 -12.59
CA GLN A 200 -4.38 20.46 -12.42
C GLN A 200 -3.78 20.25 -11.02
N CYS A 201 -4.62 20.18 -9.98
CA CYS A 201 -4.18 19.80 -8.63
C CYS A 201 -3.57 18.39 -8.61
N ALA A 202 -4.16 17.43 -9.31
CA ALA A 202 -3.62 16.07 -9.43
C ALA A 202 -2.23 16.04 -10.09
N ILE A 203 -1.97 16.91 -11.06
CA ILE A 203 -0.64 17.05 -11.68
C ILE A 203 0.40 17.54 -10.64
N VAL A 204 0.03 18.53 -9.81
CA VAL A 204 0.90 19.03 -8.74
C VAL A 204 1.20 17.93 -7.73
N LYS A 205 0.18 17.19 -7.27
CA LYS A 205 0.35 16.03 -6.37
C LYS A 205 1.31 14.99 -6.96
N LYS A 206 1.12 14.64 -8.24
CA LYS A 206 1.99 13.67 -8.93
C LYS A 206 3.45 14.13 -8.95
N TYR A 207 3.70 15.41 -9.17
CA TYR A 207 5.04 15.98 -9.14
C TYR A 207 5.66 15.93 -7.74
N LEU A 208 4.92 16.34 -6.71
CA LEU A 208 5.39 16.33 -5.32
C LEU A 208 5.68 14.91 -4.84
N ASN A 209 4.85 13.92 -5.22
CA ASN A 209 5.11 12.51 -4.95
C ASN A 209 6.42 12.04 -5.62
N LYS A 210 6.65 12.44 -6.88
CA LYS A 210 7.87 12.07 -7.62
C LYS A 210 9.15 12.59 -6.96
N VAL A 211 9.09 13.76 -6.33
CA VAL A 211 10.22 14.33 -5.60
C VAL A 211 10.27 13.95 -4.11
N GLY A 212 9.38 13.05 -3.68
CA GLY A 212 9.37 12.48 -2.32
C GLY A 212 8.92 13.47 -1.23
N ILE A 213 8.16 14.50 -1.58
CA ILE A 213 7.66 15.49 -0.62
C ILE A 213 6.31 15.02 -0.07
N SER A 214 6.25 14.82 1.25
CA SER A 214 4.98 14.50 1.93
C SER A 214 4.07 15.72 1.94
N HIS A 215 2.86 15.58 1.40
CA HIS A 215 1.93 16.68 1.20
C HIS A 215 0.47 16.25 1.21
N ILE A 216 -0.42 17.21 1.39
CA ILE A 216 -1.81 17.17 0.95
C ILE A 216 -2.07 18.38 0.05
N ALA A 217 -2.98 18.25 -0.90
CA ALA A 217 -3.34 19.37 -1.78
C ALA A 217 -4.80 19.26 -2.25
N ASP A 218 -5.46 20.41 -2.39
CA ASP A 218 -6.79 20.51 -2.97
C ASP A 218 -6.98 21.88 -3.64
N VAL A 219 -8.08 22.04 -4.36
CA VAL A 219 -8.50 23.32 -4.94
C VAL A 219 -9.45 24.02 -3.97
N LYS A 220 -9.09 25.25 -3.56
CA LYS A 220 -9.95 26.11 -2.76
C LYS A 220 -10.00 27.52 -3.36
N ASP A 221 -11.21 28.02 -3.56
CA ASP A 221 -11.45 29.37 -4.13
C ASP A 221 -10.68 29.62 -5.44
N GLY A 222 -10.61 28.57 -6.29
CA GLY A 222 -9.92 28.64 -7.58
C GLY A 222 -8.40 28.55 -7.53
N ASN A 223 -7.81 28.40 -6.35
CA ASN A 223 -6.38 28.23 -6.14
C ASN A 223 -6.05 26.79 -5.76
N ILE A 224 -4.85 26.30 -6.10
CA ILE A 224 -4.33 25.05 -5.55
C ILE A 224 -3.63 25.39 -4.21
N VAL A 225 -4.14 24.80 -3.13
CA VAL A 225 -3.53 24.90 -1.79
C VAL A 225 -2.80 23.60 -1.51
N VAL A 226 -1.53 23.70 -1.16
CA VAL A 226 -0.68 22.55 -0.82
C VAL A 226 -0.16 22.76 0.60
N MET A 227 -0.39 21.79 1.47
CA MET A 227 0.22 21.75 2.79
C MET A 227 1.35 20.71 2.77
N LEU A 228 2.52 21.11 3.25
CA LEU A 228 3.75 20.33 3.20
C LEU A 228 4.15 19.90 4.62
N ARG A 229 4.59 18.64 4.72
CA ARG A 229 5.17 18.10 5.93
C ARG A 229 6.69 17.99 5.77
N HIS A 230 7.42 18.88 6.43
CA HIS A 230 8.87 18.79 6.50
C HIS A 230 9.28 17.99 7.74
N LYS A 231 10.26 17.08 7.59
CA LYS A 231 10.95 16.56 8.77
C LYS A 231 11.76 17.70 9.35
N ILE A 232 11.36 18.21 10.52
CA ILE A 232 12.21 19.08 11.31
C ILE A 232 13.39 18.20 11.73
N GLN A 233 14.58 18.43 11.15
CA GLN A 233 15.79 17.83 11.67
C GLN A 233 16.07 18.47 13.02
N PRO A 234 16.31 17.68 14.07
CA PRO A 234 16.64 18.20 15.39
C PRO A 234 17.97 18.94 15.39
#